data_592c2d0c85659c7c9a8df53226136c0f
#
_entry.id   592c2d0c85659c7c9a8df53226136c0f
#
_cell.length_a   1.000
_cell.length_b   1.000
_cell.length_c   1.000
_cell.angle_alpha   90.00
_cell.angle_beta   90.00
_cell.angle_gamma   90.00
#
_symmetry.space_group_name_H-M   'P 1'
#
loop_
_entity.id
_entity.type
_entity.pdbx_description
1 polymer ?
#
loop_
_entity_poly.entity_id
_entity_poly.type
_entity_poly.pdbx_seq_one_letter_code
_entity_poly.pdbx_strand_id
1 'polypeptide(L)'
;MVHLACICPQLILMCVAISSIYTGIDPEKSKVFVQSHVPAHTELAWLLNCATPMNWLERMIQFKDKAKKQGTDSVGVGLFTYPILMAADILLYQADRVPVGEDQRQHLELARDIVRRFNGEYCKGGPFKKRCKAAGIPSRPTFTEPEAMIVKQGARIMSLTDGKSKMSKSDPNDASRINVLDPPDVIRAKIKKCKTDAEKGIEWDNPDRPEATNLLSIYSAVQPGRSKESIIEEVKDMSWGEFKPVLAEAVVAHLEPIQKKYAEIRDDEEYLMGVLRDGADAANGVASYTLQAARVAMGFVPPPK
;
A
#
# COMPACT_ATOMS: atom_id res chain seq x y z
N MET A 1 -5.16 7.27 -7.47
CA MET A 1 -5.01 8.45 -6.59
C MET A 1 -5.68 9.73 -7.07
N VAL A 2 -6.23 9.82 -8.27
CA VAL A 2 -6.79 11.06 -8.85
C VAL A 2 -8.30 11.26 -8.61
N HIS A 3 -9.01 10.30 -7.99
CA HIS A 3 -10.48 10.39 -7.80
C HIS A 3 -10.93 10.76 -6.38
N LEU A 4 -10.05 11.32 -5.55
CA LEU A 4 -10.35 11.75 -4.17
C LEU A 4 -10.70 13.24 -4.04
N ALA A 5 -10.93 13.95 -5.14
CA ALA A 5 -11.09 15.40 -5.15
C ALA A 5 -12.46 15.95 -4.74
N CYS A 6 -13.45 15.11 -4.38
CA CYS A 6 -14.81 15.59 -4.09
C CYS A 6 -15.35 15.29 -2.69
N ILE A 7 -14.57 14.67 -1.81
CA ILE A 7 -14.91 14.50 -0.40
C ILE A 7 -13.83 15.22 0.41
N CYS A 8 -14.21 16.05 1.37
CA CYS A 8 -13.31 16.90 2.17
C CYS A 8 -11.91 16.24 2.35
N PRO A 9 -10.84 16.79 1.75
CA PRO A 9 -9.52 16.12 1.74
C PRO A 9 -9.01 15.84 3.16
N GLN A 10 -9.33 16.67 4.12
CA GLN A 10 -8.97 16.51 5.53
C GLN A 10 -9.61 15.27 6.15
N LEU A 11 -10.90 15.01 5.88
CA LEU A 11 -11.60 13.84 6.42
C LEU A 11 -11.00 12.52 5.89
N ILE A 12 -10.59 12.49 4.62
CA ILE A 12 -9.97 11.31 4.01
C ILE A 12 -8.58 11.06 4.56
N LEU A 13 -7.77 12.12 4.73
CA LEU A 13 -6.43 12.02 5.30
C LEU A 13 -6.48 11.54 6.74
N MET A 14 -7.42 12.06 7.53
CA MET A 14 -7.69 11.57 8.88
C MET A 14 -8.11 10.09 8.86
N CYS A 15 -9.01 9.67 7.98
CA CYS A 15 -9.41 8.27 7.85
C CYS A 15 -8.24 7.35 7.50
N VAL A 16 -7.30 7.75 6.64
CA VAL A 16 -6.14 6.94 6.27
C VAL A 16 -5.13 6.87 7.42
N ALA A 17 -4.84 7.97 8.10
CA ALA A 17 -3.96 8.00 9.26
C ALA A 17 -4.53 7.17 10.41
N ILE A 18 -5.80 7.37 10.73
CA ILE A 18 -6.54 6.55 11.70
C ILE A 18 -6.45 5.08 11.30
N SER A 19 -6.74 4.74 10.01
CA SER A 19 -6.68 3.37 9.52
C SER A 19 -5.32 2.72 9.75
N SER A 20 -4.24 3.44 9.51
CA SER A 20 -2.89 2.91 9.71
C SER A 20 -2.61 2.63 11.19
N ILE A 21 -2.96 3.54 12.07
CA ILE A 21 -2.66 3.42 13.52
C ILE A 21 -3.52 2.34 14.18
N TYR A 22 -4.82 2.27 13.90
CA TYR A 22 -5.68 1.27 14.55
C TYR A 22 -5.46 -0.16 14.02
N THR A 23 -4.89 -0.31 12.80
CA THR A 23 -4.49 -1.63 12.29
C THR A 23 -3.17 -2.14 12.89
N GLY A 24 -2.59 -1.42 13.83
CA GLY A 24 -1.44 -1.85 14.62
C GLY A 24 -0.11 -1.20 14.24
N ILE A 25 -0.11 -0.18 13.38
CA ILE A 25 1.08 0.62 13.12
C ILE A 25 1.36 1.49 14.36
N ASP A 26 2.53 1.29 14.95
CA ASP A 26 3.05 2.08 16.06
C ASP A 26 3.74 3.34 15.51
N PRO A 27 3.21 4.57 15.77
CA PRO A 27 3.78 5.80 15.21
C PRO A 27 5.20 6.11 15.72
N GLU A 28 5.61 5.52 16.83
CA GLU A 28 6.99 5.67 17.32
C GLU A 28 7.98 4.89 16.45
N LYS A 29 7.58 3.71 15.99
CA LYS A 29 8.39 2.82 15.14
C LYS A 29 8.25 3.10 13.65
N SER A 30 7.05 3.51 13.23
CA SER A 30 6.70 3.74 11.81
C SER A 30 6.15 5.14 11.64
N LYS A 31 6.79 5.96 10.82
CA LYS A 31 6.35 7.34 10.61
C LYS A 31 5.19 7.40 9.63
N VAL A 32 4.06 7.91 10.10
CA VAL A 32 2.85 8.15 9.30
C VAL A 32 2.77 9.64 9.02
N PHE A 33 2.73 10.01 7.75
CA PHE A 33 2.69 11.41 7.32
C PHE A 33 1.91 11.60 6.02
N VAL A 34 1.54 12.83 5.74
CA VAL A 34 0.88 13.23 4.50
C VAL A 34 1.95 13.56 3.46
N GLN A 35 1.90 12.92 2.29
CA GLN A 35 2.88 13.11 1.21
C GLN A 35 3.07 14.61 0.87
N SER A 36 2.00 15.38 0.79
CA SER A 36 2.07 16.82 0.46
C SER A 36 2.70 17.69 1.55
N HIS A 37 2.89 17.17 2.78
CA HIS A 37 3.62 17.87 3.83
C HIS A 37 5.14 17.72 3.71
N VAL A 38 5.60 16.92 2.73
CA VAL A 38 7.02 16.72 2.41
C VAL A 38 7.27 17.13 0.96
N PRO A 39 7.57 18.41 0.66
CA PRO A 39 7.72 18.93 -0.69
C PRO A 39 8.79 18.22 -1.52
N ALA A 40 9.77 17.61 -0.87
CA ALA A 40 10.84 16.86 -1.52
C ALA A 40 10.35 15.76 -2.47
N HIS A 41 9.16 15.19 -2.25
CA HIS A 41 8.56 14.19 -3.15
C HIS A 41 8.36 14.74 -4.56
N THR A 42 7.72 15.89 -4.67
CA THR A 42 7.45 16.51 -5.98
C THR A 42 8.70 17.06 -6.62
N GLU A 43 9.62 17.59 -5.83
CA GLU A 43 10.86 18.10 -6.36
C GLU A 43 11.77 16.97 -6.87
N LEU A 44 11.95 15.89 -6.11
CA LEU A 44 12.71 14.75 -6.61
C LEU A 44 12.03 14.13 -7.82
N ALA A 45 10.70 14.01 -7.82
CA ALA A 45 9.96 13.50 -8.97
C ALA A 45 10.27 14.33 -10.24
N TRP A 46 10.36 15.65 -10.14
CA TRP A 46 10.76 16.50 -11.26
C TRP A 46 12.19 16.22 -11.73
N LEU A 47 13.15 16.12 -10.82
CA LEU A 47 14.54 15.80 -11.19
C LEU A 47 14.64 14.43 -11.87
N LEU A 48 13.90 13.44 -11.36
CA LEU A 48 13.86 12.09 -11.95
C LEU A 48 13.13 12.08 -13.31
N ASN A 49 12.09 12.91 -13.51
CA ASN A 49 11.48 13.08 -14.84
C ASN A 49 12.50 13.54 -15.88
N CYS A 50 13.37 14.50 -15.53
CA CYS A 50 14.43 14.97 -16.43
C CYS A 50 15.48 13.90 -16.76
N ALA A 51 15.67 12.91 -15.88
CA ALA A 51 16.63 11.82 -16.05
C ALA A 51 16.04 10.55 -16.68
N THR A 52 14.72 10.43 -16.76
CA THR A 52 14.04 9.20 -17.20
C THR A 52 13.62 9.27 -18.66
N PRO A 53 14.00 8.30 -19.52
CA PRO A 53 13.56 8.25 -20.91
C PRO A 53 12.05 8.03 -21.03
N MET A 54 11.38 8.78 -21.92
CA MET A 54 9.93 8.66 -22.12
C MET A 54 9.47 7.25 -22.49
N ASN A 55 10.23 6.53 -23.30
CA ASN A 55 9.90 5.17 -23.73
C ASN A 55 9.83 4.15 -22.59
N TRP A 56 10.42 4.46 -21.42
CA TRP A 56 10.26 3.61 -20.23
C TRP A 56 8.84 3.72 -19.66
N LEU A 57 8.29 4.94 -19.66
CA LEU A 57 6.92 5.19 -19.19
C LEU A 57 5.86 4.68 -20.18
N GLU A 58 6.12 4.77 -21.46
CA GLU A 58 5.24 4.25 -22.52
C GLU A 58 5.04 2.73 -22.43
N ARG A 59 5.99 1.99 -21.82
CA ARG A 59 5.90 0.54 -21.62
C ARG A 59 5.06 0.15 -20.41
N MET A 60 4.69 1.09 -19.54
CA MET A 60 3.94 0.82 -18.31
C MET A 60 2.53 0.31 -18.63
N ILE A 61 2.23 -0.92 -18.20
CA ILE A 61 0.94 -1.60 -18.47
C ILE A 61 -0.21 -0.81 -17.87
N GLN A 62 -0.08 -0.37 -16.62
CA GLN A 62 -1.13 0.38 -15.94
C GLN A 62 -1.46 1.71 -16.62
N PHE A 63 -0.49 2.38 -17.23
CA PHE A 63 -0.75 3.58 -18.05
C PHE A 63 -1.65 3.22 -19.23
N LYS A 64 -1.29 2.17 -20.00
CA LYS A 64 -2.04 1.73 -21.17
C LYS A 64 -3.48 1.35 -20.82
N ASP A 65 -3.68 0.62 -19.74
CA ASP A 65 -5.00 0.16 -19.31
C ASP A 65 -5.90 1.30 -18.83
N LYS A 66 -5.34 2.26 -18.08
CA LYS A 66 -6.07 3.43 -17.59
C LYS A 66 -6.39 4.42 -18.71
N ALA A 67 -5.43 4.66 -19.62
CA ALA A 67 -5.63 5.52 -20.77
C ALA A 67 -6.74 5.00 -21.69
N LYS A 68 -6.79 3.68 -21.93
CA LYS A 68 -7.89 3.06 -22.71
C LYS A 68 -9.28 3.24 -22.06
N LYS A 69 -9.35 3.20 -20.72
CA LYS A 69 -10.62 3.36 -19.98
C LYS A 69 -11.12 4.80 -19.95
N GLN A 70 -10.24 5.79 -19.96
CA GLN A 70 -10.60 7.21 -19.85
C GLN A 70 -10.76 7.92 -21.21
N GLY A 71 -10.31 7.31 -22.33
CA GLY A 71 -10.19 7.94 -23.63
C GLY A 71 -8.89 8.77 -23.71
N THR A 72 -8.16 8.63 -24.81
CA THR A 72 -6.81 9.19 -24.98
C THR A 72 -6.74 10.72 -24.83
N ASP A 73 -7.82 11.42 -25.18
CA ASP A 73 -7.83 12.89 -25.22
C ASP A 73 -8.09 13.55 -23.85
N SER A 74 -8.46 12.76 -22.84
CA SER A 74 -8.76 13.25 -21.48
C SER A 74 -7.69 12.88 -20.43
N VAL A 75 -6.61 12.21 -20.86
CA VAL A 75 -5.58 11.72 -19.94
C VAL A 75 -4.60 12.83 -19.57
N GLY A 76 -4.59 13.23 -18.31
CA GLY A 76 -3.62 14.19 -17.80
C GLY A 76 -2.19 13.63 -17.74
N VAL A 77 -1.18 14.50 -17.91
CA VAL A 77 0.25 14.16 -17.82
C VAL A 77 0.59 13.42 -16.52
N GLY A 78 -0.07 13.75 -15.43
CA GLY A 78 0.12 13.06 -14.14
C GLY A 78 -0.11 11.56 -14.20
N LEU A 79 -1.01 11.05 -15.07
CA LEU A 79 -1.20 9.62 -15.27
C LEU A 79 -0.01 8.97 -16.00
N PHE A 80 0.69 9.72 -16.82
CA PHE A 80 1.91 9.27 -17.50
C PHE A 80 3.12 9.26 -16.57
N THR A 81 3.23 10.28 -15.70
CA THR A 81 4.42 10.50 -14.86
C THR A 81 4.31 10.00 -13.43
N TYR A 82 3.12 9.56 -12.96
CA TYR A 82 2.99 9.08 -11.57
C TYR A 82 3.95 7.92 -11.20
N PRO A 83 4.42 7.05 -12.11
CA PRO A 83 5.41 6.03 -11.76
C PRO A 83 6.73 6.62 -11.29
N ILE A 84 7.09 7.81 -11.80
CA ILE A 84 8.29 8.54 -11.35
C ILE A 84 8.06 9.18 -9.98
N LEU A 85 6.86 9.71 -9.69
CA LEU A 85 6.52 10.17 -8.35
C LEU A 85 6.57 9.00 -7.35
N MET A 86 6.06 7.81 -7.71
CA MET A 86 6.20 6.62 -6.87
C MET A 86 7.67 6.23 -6.65
N ALA A 87 8.52 6.34 -7.67
CA ALA A 87 9.96 6.13 -7.49
C ALA A 87 10.56 7.16 -6.53
N ALA A 88 10.17 8.45 -6.62
CA ALA A 88 10.60 9.47 -5.67
C ALA A 88 10.14 9.17 -4.24
N ASP A 89 8.90 8.69 -4.04
CA ASP A 89 8.35 8.29 -2.73
C ASP A 89 9.22 7.20 -2.05
N ILE A 90 9.83 6.33 -2.84
CA ILE A 90 10.68 5.24 -2.38
C ILE A 90 12.12 5.73 -2.15
N LEU A 91 12.67 6.43 -3.14
CA LEU A 91 14.09 6.75 -3.19
C LEU A 91 14.50 7.85 -2.22
N LEU A 92 13.60 8.79 -1.87
CA LEU A 92 13.85 9.81 -0.85
C LEU A 92 14.26 9.21 0.49
N TYR A 93 13.68 8.08 0.85
CA TYR A 93 13.90 7.41 2.13
C TYR A 93 14.94 6.28 2.05
N GLN A 94 15.62 6.12 0.90
CA GLN A 94 16.60 5.06 0.68
C GLN A 94 16.03 3.67 1.02
N ALA A 95 14.75 3.44 0.72
CA ALA A 95 14.09 2.20 1.05
C ALA A 95 14.75 1.04 0.32
N ASP A 96 15.24 0.06 1.08
CA ASP A 96 15.83 -1.18 0.56
C ASP A 96 14.75 -2.24 0.26
N ARG A 97 13.62 -2.21 0.98
CA ARG A 97 12.49 -3.14 0.81
C ARG A 97 11.17 -2.40 0.75
N VAL A 98 10.36 -2.74 -0.26
CA VAL A 98 9.06 -2.09 -0.49
C VAL A 98 7.96 -3.15 -0.56
N PRO A 99 7.09 -3.25 0.46
CA PRO A 99 5.95 -4.17 0.42
C PRO A 99 4.92 -3.67 -0.61
N VAL A 100 4.67 -4.48 -1.63
CA VAL A 100 3.76 -4.14 -2.73
C VAL A 100 2.98 -5.35 -3.21
N GLY A 101 1.82 -5.11 -3.82
CA GLY A 101 1.10 -6.13 -4.59
C GLY A 101 1.83 -6.47 -5.90
N GLU A 102 1.51 -7.64 -6.46
CA GLU A 102 2.10 -8.11 -7.72
C GLU A 102 1.90 -7.12 -8.89
N ASP A 103 0.79 -6.40 -8.90
CA ASP A 103 0.47 -5.37 -9.90
C ASP A 103 1.42 -4.15 -9.86
N GLN A 104 2.22 -3.99 -8.80
CA GLN A 104 3.20 -2.92 -8.64
C GLN A 104 4.63 -3.35 -8.99
N ARG A 105 4.87 -4.61 -9.36
CA ARG A 105 6.20 -5.13 -9.71
C ARG A 105 6.89 -4.28 -10.77
N GLN A 106 6.17 -3.93 -11.84
CA GLN A 106 6.72 -3.13 -12.93
C GLN A 106 7.17 -1.72 -12.49
N HIS A 107 6.47 -1.12 -11.51
CA HIS A 107 6.86 0.18 -10.95
C HIS A 107 8.17 0.09 -10.15
N LEU A 108 8.36 -1.00 -9.41
CA LEU A 108 9.62 -1.23 -8.66
C LEU A 108 10.79 -1.50 -9.61
N GLU A 109 10.57 -2.21 -10.72
CA GLU A 109 11.58 -2.39 -11.77
C GLU A 109 11.96 -1.05 -12.39
N LEU A 110 10.98 -0.20 -12.72
CA LEU A 110 11.24 1.16 -13.18
C LEU A 110 12.05 1.98 -12.17
N ALA A 111 11.71 1.92 -10.87
CA ALA A 111 12.46 2.62 -9.84
C ALA A 111 13.93 2.17 -9.79
N ARG A 112 14.21 0.87 -9.93
CA ARG A 112 15.58 0.30 -9.99
C ARG A 112 16.33 0.78 -11.24
N ASP A 113 15.67 0.79 -12.40
CA ASP A 113 16.28 1.28 -13.63
C ASP A 113 16.60 2.78 -13.53
N ILE A 114 15.72 3.58 -12.92
CA ILE A 114 15.99 5.00 -12.62
C ILE A 114 17.21 5.13 -11.71
N VAL A 115 17.32 4.33 -10.65
CA VAL A 115 18.50 4.34 -9.75
C VAL A 115 19.78 4.04 -10.49
N ARG A 116 19.81 2.98 -11.30
CA ARG A 116 20.99 2.57 -12.07
C ARG A 116 21.42 3.68 -13.04
N ARG A 117 20.45 4.23 -13.76
CA ARG A 117 20.70 5.34 -14.69
C ARG A 117 21.21 6.57 -13.96
N PHE A 118 20.53 7.04 -12.93
CA PHE A 118 20.90 8.24 -12.18
C PHE A 118 22.30 8.10 -11.58
N ASN A 119 22.55 7.02 -10.84
CA ASN A 119 23.85 6.77 -10.23
C ASN A 119 24.95 6.60 -11.30
N GLY A 120 24.61 5.98 -12.44
CA GLY A 120 25.52 5.79 -13.56
C GLY A 120 25.91 7.07 -14.26
N GLU A 121 25.00 8.02 -14.38
CA GLU A 121 25.20 9.27 -15.11
C GLU A 121 25.77 10.38 -14.22
N TYR A 122 25.23 10.55 -13.00
CA TYR A 122 25.54 11.72 -12.16
C TYR A 122 26.52 11.44 -11.02
N CYS A 123 26.68 10.18 -10.57
CA CYS A 123 27.49 9.84 -9.38
C CYS A 123 28.88 9.31 -9.71
N LYS A 124 29.51 9.77 -10.80
CA LYS A 124 30.84 9.30 -11.25
C LYS A 124 31.83 10.42 -11.50
N GLY A 125 33.09 10.06 -11.45
CA GLY A 125 34.21 10.92 -11.87
C GLY A 125 34.63 12.01 -10.88
N GLY A 126 35.65 12.76 -11.28
CA GLY A 126 36.27 13.84 -10.48
C GLY A 126 35.31 15.00 -10.18
N PRO A 127 34.53 15.49 -11.15
CA PRO A 127 33.58 16.58 -10.92
C PRO A 127 32.55 16.24 -9.82
N PHE A 128 31.99 15.04 -9.83
CA PHE A 128 31.06 14.58 -8.79
C PHE A 128 31.74 14.58 -7.42
N LYS A 129 32.94 13.97 -7.29
CA LYS A 129 33.71 13.94 -6.04
C LYS A 129 33.99 15.33 -5.50
N LYS A 130 34.34 16.29 -6.39
CA LYS A 130 34.60 17.68 -6.03
C LYS A 130 33.33 18.36 -5.48
N ARG A 131 32.18 18.16 -6.13
CA ARG A 131 30.89 18.70 -5.66
C ARG A 131 30.50 18.13 -4.30
N CYS A 132 30.60 16.81 -4.12
CA CYS A 132 30.34 16.17 -2.83
C CYS A 132 31.21 16.72 -1.71
N LYS A 133 32.53 16.87 -1.96
CA LYS A 133 33.46 17.47 -0.98
C LYS A 133 33.05 18.89 -0.61
N ALA A 134 32.71 19.71 -1.59
CA ALA A 134 32.28 21.10 -1.39
C ALA A 134 30.98 21.20 -0.60
N ALA A 135 30.06 20.24 -0.79
CA ALA A 135 28.79 20.16 -0.08
C ALA A 135 28.84 19.42 1.29
N GLY A 136 30.01 18.87 1.64
CA GLY A 136 30.15 18.11 2.89
C GLY A 136 29.41 16.78 2.91
N ILE A 137 29.15 16.18 1.74
CA ILE A 137 28.42 14.90 1.63
C ILE A 137 29.34 13.77 1.11
N PRO A 138 29.07 12.50 1.46
CA PRO A 138 29.87 11.38 0.98
C PRO A 138 29.79 11.22 -0.54
N SER A 139 30.95 10.93 -1.18
CA SER A 139 31.04 10.63 -2.62
C SER A 139 30.66 9.17 -2.91
N ARG A 140 29.38 8.82 -2.73
CA ARG A 140 28.81 7.49 -2.97
C ARG A 140 27.59 7.60 -3.89
N PRO A 141 27.06 6.50 -4.46
CA PRO A 141 25.80 6.50 -5.17
C PRO A 141 24.70 7.20 -4.38
N THR A 142 23.90 8.03 -5.07
CA THR A 142 22.87 8.85 -4.42
C THR A 142 21.69 8.00 -3.95
N PHE A 143 21.29 7.00 -4.74
CA PHE A 143 20.11 6.19 -4.44
C PHE A 143 20.47 4.73 -4.25
N THR A 144 19.75 4.06 -3.33
CA THR A 144 19.76 2.61 -3.09
C THR A 144 18.74 1.93 -4.00
N GLU A 145 19.10 0.77 -4.57
CA GLU A 145 18.15 -0.02 -5.36
C GLU A 145 17.14 -0.72 -4.45
N PRO A 146 15.82 -0.47 -4.60
CA PRO A 146 14.81 -1.11 -3.78
C PRO A 146 14.51 -2.53 -4.23
N GLU A 147 14.17 -3.41 -3.26
CA GLU A 147 13.63 -4.74 -3.53
C GLU A 147 12.12 -4.78 -3.30
N ALA A 148 11.36 -5.40 -4.22
CA ALA A 148 9.95 -5.62 -4.04
C ALA A 148 9.70 -6.77 -3.06
N MET A 149 8.98 -6.51 -1.97
CA MET A 149 8.46 -7.53 -1.07
C MET A 149 7.03 -7.88 -1.49
N ILE A 150 6.90 -8.89 -2.34
CA ILE A 150 5.60 -9.35 -2.81
C ILE A 150 5.15 -10.51 -1.93
N VAL A 151 4.02 -10.34 -1.27
CA VAL A 151 3.38 -11.40 -0.48
C VAL A 151 2.99 -12.53 -1.44
N LYS A 152 3.46 -13.75 -1.15
CA LYS A 152 3.12 -14.94 -1.94
C LYS A 152 1.60 -15.05 -2.06
N GLN A 153 1.14 -15.39 -3.26
CA GLN A 153 -0.29 -15.60 -3.54
C GLN A 153 -0.90 -16.57 -2.52
N GLY A 154 -1.90 -16.13 -1.79
CA GLY A 154 -2.59 -16.86 -0.71
C GLY A 154 -3.50 -15.95 0.10
N ALA A 155 -3.25 -14.65 0.08
CA ALA A 155 -4.03 -13.64 0.82
C ALA A 155 -5.08 -12.92 -0.04
N ARG A 156 -5.58 -13.55 -1.13
CA ARG A 156 -6.64 -12.94 -1.94
C ARG A 156 -7.98 -13.37 -1.38
N ILE A 157 -8.61 -12.50 -0.62
CA ILE A 157 -9.96 -12.72 -0.13
C ILE A 157 -10.96 -12.48 -1.27
N MET A 158 -11.87 -13.43 -1.46
CA MET A 158 -12.90 -13.38 -2.48
C MET A 158 -14.22 -12.84 -1.90
N SER A 159 -15.12 -12.41 -2.78
CA SER A 159 -16.45 -11.90 -2.41
C SER A 159 -17.23 -12.94 -1.59
N LEU A 160 -18.00 -12.47 -0.62
CA LEU A 160 -18.91 -13.34 0.15
C LEU A 160 -20.14 -13.81 -0.68
N THR A 161 -20.41 -13.12 -1.78
CA THR A 161 -21.55 -13.45 -2.67
C THR A 161 -21.13 -14.20 -3.93
N ASP A 162 -19.79 -14.26 -4.20
CA ASP A 162 -19.22 -14.98 -5.33
C ASP A 162 -17.77 -15.37 -5.06
N GLY A 163 -17.51 -16.63 -4.76
CA GLY A 163 -16.18 -17.15 -4.44
C GLY A 163 -15.15 -17.08 -5.59
N LYS A 164 -15.55 -16.67 -6.78
CA LYS A 164 -14.67 -16.52 -7.96
C LYS A 164 -14.26 -15.07 -8.21
N SER A 165 -14.99 -14.10 -7.69
CA SER A 165 -14.66 -12.67 -7.82
C SER A 165 -13.94 -12.14 -6.58
N LYS A 166 -12.96 -11.24 -6.79
CA LYS A 166 -12.22 -10.61 -5.68
C LYS A 166 -13.16 -9.74 -4.85
N MET A 167 -13.07 -9.83 -3.51
CA MET A 167 -13.72 -8.86 -2.61
C MET A 167 -13.27 -7.45 -2.96
N SER A 168 -14.22 -6.57 -3.24
CA SER A 168 -13.95 -5.21 -3.71
C SER A 168 -14.66 -4.16 -2.87
N LYS A 169 -13.92 -3.12 -2.48
CA LYS A 169 -14.47 -1.94 -1.80
C LYS A 169 -15.45 -1.17 -2.69
N SER A 170 -15.31 -1.25 -4.00
CA SER A 170 -16.16 -0.56 -4.99
C SER A 170 -17.34 -1.39 -5.47
N ASP A 171 -17.56 -2.60 -4.93
CA ASP A 171 -18.74 -3.39 -5.25
C ASP A 171 -20.01 -2.65 -4.76
N PRO A 172 -21.03 -2.45 -5.59
CA PRO A 172 -22.28 -1.82 -5.17
C PRO A 172 -23.04 -2.63 -4.12
N ASN A 173 -22.84 -3.95 -4.07
CA ASN A 173 -23.44 -4.83 -3.09
C ASN A 173 -22.58 -4.90 -1.82
N ASP A 174 -23.02 -4.24 -0.75
CA ASP A 174 -22.29 -4.25 0.53
C ASP A 174 -22.21 -5.63 1.19
N ALA A 175 -23.16 -6.54 0.88
CA ALA A 175 -23.13 -7.91 1.37
C ALA A 175 -21.97 -8.75 0.77
N SER A 176 -21.30 -8.26 -0.28
CA SER A 176 -20.16 -8.91 -0.92
C SER A 176 -18.87 -8.88 -0.10
N ARG A 177 -18.81 -8.01 0.95
CA ARG A 177 -17.61 -7.76 1.74
C ARG A 177 -17.90 -7.56 3.22
N ILE A 178 -16.86 -7.75 4.04
CA ILE A 178 -16.85 -7.31 5.44
C ILE A 178 -16.03 -6.02 5.47
N ASN A 179 -16.62 -4.93 5.96
CA ASN A 179 -15.89 -3.70 6.25
C ASN A 179 -15.28 -3.79 7.65
N VAL A 180 -14.11 -3.22 7.86
CA VAL A 180 -13.41 -3.29 9.16
C VAL A 180 -14.25 -2.68 10.29
N LEU A 181 -15.08 -1.68 9.98
CA LEU A 181 -15.95 -1.00 10.93
C LEU A 181 -17.40 -1.51 10.94
N ASP A 182 -17.69 -2.64 10.29
CA ASP A 182 -19.02 -3.25 10.40
C ASP A 182 -19.30 -3.65 11.85
N PRO A 183 -20.46 -3.30 12.43
CA PRO A 183 -20.85 -3.77 13.76
C PRO A 183 -20.93 -5.31 13.82
N PRO A 184 -20.76 -5.92 15.00
CA PRO A 184 -20.77 -7.37 15.17
C PRO A 184 -22.01 -8.07 14.60
N ASP A 185 -23.19 -7.47 14.76
CA ASP A 185 -24.46 -8.00 14.24
C ASP A 185 -24.50 -7.97 12.70
N VAL A 186 -23.93 -6.93 12.07
CA VAL A 186 -23.81 -6.82 10.61
C VAL A 186 -22.84 -7.87 10.08
N ILE A 187 -21.69 -8.09 10.73
CA ILE A 187 -20.72 -9.13 10.38
C ILE A 187 -21.39 -10.51 10.43
N ARG A 188 -22.07 -10.82 11.53
CA ARG A 188 -22.81 -12.08 11.69
C ARG A 188 -23.86 -12.26 10.58
N ALA A 189 -24.62 -11.21 10.26
CA ALA A 189 -25.63 -11.25 9.23
C ALA A 189 -25.05 -11.48 7.84
N LYS A 190 -23.93 -10.83 7.50
CA LYS A 190 -23.21 -10.99 6.21
C LYS A 190 -22.67 -12.42 6.07
N ILE A 191 -22.00 -12.95 7.10
CA ILE A 191 -21.44 -14.30 7.06
C ILE A 191 -22.56 -15.35 7.03
N LYS A 192 -23.64 -15.16 7.78
CA LYS A 192 -24.81 -16.06 7.72
C LYS A 192 -25.39 -16.17 6.30
N LYS A 193 -25.47 -15.05 5.59
CA LYS A 193 -26.04 -14.96 4.23
C LYS A 193 -25.05 -15.24 3.10
N CYS A 194 -23.75 -15.40 3.42
CA CYS A 194 -22.74 -15.62 2.37
C CYS A 194 -23.04 -16.89 1.58
N LYS A 195 -22.66 -16.85 0.29
CA LYS A 195 -22.88 -17.97 -0.64
C LYS A 195 -22.03 -19.17 -0.19
N THR A 196 -22.64 -20.36 -0.19
CA THR A 196 -22.01 -21.66 0.05
C THR A 196 -22.71 -22.72 -0.79
N ASP A 197 -22.07 -23.85 -0.99
CA ASP A 197 -22.65 -25.04 -1.62
C ASP A 197 -23.59 -25.80 -0.67
N ALA A 198 -24.18 -26.90 -1.15
CA ALA A 198 -25.06 -27.78 -0.37
C ALA A 198 -24.38 -29.07 0.10
N GLU A 199 -23.08 -29.21 -0.12
CA GLU A 199 -22.34 -30.44 0.20
C GLU A 199 -22.00 -30.52 1.69
N LYS A 200 -21.91 -31.74 2.19
CA LYS A 200 -21.49 -32.03 3.56
C LYS A 200 -19.97 -31.96 3.69
N GLY A 201 -19.52 -31.54 4.85
CA GLY A 201 -18.11 -31.34 5.15
C GLY A 201 -17.56 -30.09 4.49
N ILE A 202 -16.48 -29.55 5.02
CA ILE A 202 -15.85 -28.33 4.54
C ILE A 202 -14.43 -28.67 4.08
N GLU A 203 -14.17 -28.50 2.78
CA GLU A 203 -12.91 -28.83 2.15
C GLU A 203 -12.15 -27.57 1.74
N TRP A 204 -10.84 -27.58 1.93
CA TRP A 204 -9.96 -26.52 1.49
C TRP A 204 -9.30 -26.90 0.15
N ASP A 205 -9.08 -25.89 -0.72
CA ASP A 205 -8.43 -26.05 -2.04
C ASP A 205 -9.16 -26.97 -3.02
N ASN A 206 -10.47 -27.20 -2.82
CA ASN A 206 -11.28 -27.87 -3.82
C ASN A 206 -11.70 -26.82 -4.89
N PRO A 207 -11.27 -26.97 -6.18
CA PRO A 207 -11.60 -26.03 -7.25
C PRO A 207 -13.10 -25.90 -7.53
N ASP A 208 -13.87 -26.94 -7.23
CA ASP A 208 -15.31 -26.97 -7.43
C ASP A 208 -16.07 -26.29 -6.29
N ARG A 209 -15.37 -25.99 -5.17
CA ARG A 209 -15.91 -25.34 -3.95
C ARG A 209 -15.16 -24.06 -3.58
N PRO A 210 -15.12 -23.06 -4.48
CA PRO A 210 -14.33 -21.83 -4.24
C PRO A 210 -14.81 -21.01 -3.04
N GLU A 211 -16.11 -21.08 -2.71
CA GLU A 211 -16.68 -20.43 -1.54
C GLU A 211 -16.14 -21.05 -0.23
N ALA A 212 -15.99 -22.38 -0.16
CA ALA A 212 -15.41 -23.06 0.98
C ALA A 212 -13.96 -22.63 1.21
N THR A 213 -13.15 -22.66 0.16
CA THR A 213 -11.75 -22.21 0.19
C THR A 213 -11.65 -20.75 0.65
N ASN A 214 -12.55 -19.86 0.19
CA ASN A 214 -12.56 -18.47 0.60
C ASN A 214 -12.86 -18.30 2.10
N LEU A 215 -13.92 -18.93 2.59
CA LEU A 215 -14.32 -18.81 4.00
C LEU A 215 -13.29 -19.41 4.95
N LEU A 216 -12.65 -20.52 4.56
CA LEU A 216 -11.54 -21.11 5.33
C LEU A 216 -10.29 -20.21 5.30
N SER A 217 -10.03 -19.54 4.19
CA SER A 217 -8.93 -18.57 4.09
C SER A 217 -9.16 -17.37 5.00
N ILE A 218 -10.39 -16.86 5.09
CA ILE A 218 -10.76 -15.82 6.05
C ILE A 218 -10.58 -16.32 7.48
N TYR A 219 -11.09 -17.52 7.80
CA TYR A 219 -10.98 -18.12 9.12
C TYR A 219 -9.52 -18.27 9.57
N SER A 220 -8.66 -18.76 8.69
CA SER A 220 -7.22 -18.86 8.95
C SER A 220 -6.56 -17.50 9.16
N ALA A 221 -6.93 -16.50 8.36
CA ALA A 221 -6.33 -15.16 8.44
C ALA A 221 -6.62 -14.45 9.78
N VAL A 222 -7.79 -14.71 10.38
CA VAL A 222 -8.19 -14.11 11.67
C VAL A 222 -7.75 -14.93 12.88
N GLN A 223 -7.06 -16.06 12.67
CA GLN A 223 -6.52 -16.91 13.73
C GLN A 223 -5.01 -17.13 13.57
N PRO A 224 -4.20 -16.11 13.83
CA PRO A 224 -2.75 -16.19 13.66
C PRO A 224 -2.16 -17.29 14.55
N GLY A 225 -1.22 -18.06 13.99
CA GLY A 225 -0.52 -19.15 14.71
C GLY A 225 -1.17 -20.53 14.60
N ARG A 226 -2.34 -20.64 13.97
CA ARG A 226 -2.92 -21.96 13.67
C ARG A 226 -2.47 -22.46 12.30
N SER A 227 -2.11 -23.75 12.23
CA SER A 227 -1.78 -24.37 10.96
C SER A 227 -3.03 -24.68 10.14
N LYS A 228 -2.85 -24.77 8.81
CA LYS A 228 -3.92 -25.14 7.87
C LYS A 228 -4.52 -26.50 8.21
N GLU A 229 -3.66 -27.46 8.56
CA GLU A 229 -4.03 -28.82 8.92
C GLU A 229 -4.92 -28.83 10.18
N SER A 230 -4.58 -28.04 11.20
CA SER A 230 -5.37 -27.90 12.43
C SER A 230 -6.77 -27.34 12.16
N ILE A 231 -6.88 -26.39 11.23
CA ILE A 231 -8.17 -25.81 10.85
C ILE A 231 -9.01 -26.85 10.08
N ILE A 232 -8.41 -27.54 9.12
CA ILE A 232 -9.10 -28.59 8.35
C ILE A 232 -9.66 -29.66 9.28
N GLU A 233 -8.86 -30.16 10.24
CA GLU A 233 -9.29 -31.19 11.18
C GLU A 233 -10.47 -30.74 12.04
N GLU A 234 -10.50 -29.47 12.44
CA GLU A 234 -11.61 -28.89 13.22
C GLU A 234 -12.92 -28.84 12.44
N VAL A 235 -12.85 -28.48 11.13
CA VAL A 235 -14.06 -28.12 10.37
C VAL A 235 -14.55 -29.20 9.41
N LYS A 236 -13.75 -30.26 9.17
CA LYS A 236 -14.05 -31.27 8.14
C LYS A 236 -15.43 -31.93 8.27
N ASP A 237 -15.92 -32.10 9.49
CA ASP A 237 -17.21 -32.74 9.77
C ASP A 237 -18.35 -31.74 10.01
N MET A 238 -18.06 -30.44 10.01
CA MET A 238 -19.05 -29.39 10.25
C MET A 238 -19.96 -29.18 9.03
N SER A 239 -21.21 -28.90 9.31
CA SER A 239 -22.12 -28.30 8.35
C SER A 239 -21.89 -26.80 8.20
N TRP A 240 -22.38 -26.20 7.12
CA TRP A 240 -22.37 -24.74 6.97
C TRP A 240 -23.11 -24.00 8.08
N GLY A 241 -24.18 -24.61 8.63
CA GLY A 241 -24.91 -24.07 9.75
C GLY A 241 -24.11 -23.98 11.04
N GLU A 242 -23.14 -24.89 11.24
CA GLU A 242 -22.24 -24.92 12.38
C GLU A 242 -21.01 -24.03 12.15
N PHE A 243 -20.41 -24.07 10.96
CA PHE A 243 -19.18 -23.33 10.67
C PHE A 243 -19.39 -21.82 10.54
N LYS A 244 -20.47 -21.36 9.86
CA LYS A 244 -20.70 -19.91 9.67
C LYS A 244 -20.76 -19.12 10.99
N PRO A 245 -21.43 -19.58 12.05
CA PRO A 245 -21.36 -18.94 13.37
C PRO A 245 -19.93 -18.90 13.93
N VAL A 246 -19.19 -19.99 13.85
CA VAL A 246 -17.80 -20.07 14.35
C VAL A 246 -16.91 -19.05 13.60
N LEU A 247 -17.00 -19.01 12.27
CA LEU A 247 -16.31 -18.02 11.45
C LEU A 247 -16.70 -16.58 11.83
N ALA A 248 -18.01 -16.33 12.04
CA ALA A 248 -18.49 -15.00 12.37
C ALA A 248 -17.92 -14.51 13.71
N GLU A 249 -17.94 -15.34 14.74
CA GLU A 249 -17.36 -14.98 16.05
C GLU A 249 -15.82 -14.78 15.96
N ALA A 250 -15.12 -15.60 15.20
CA ALA A 250 -13.68 -15.42 14.99
C ALA A 250 -13.36 -14.07 14.31
N VAL A 251 -14.14 -13.69 13.29
CA VAL A 251 -13.99 -12.39 12.61
C VAL A 251 -14.33 -11.23 13.54
N VAL A 252 -15.43 -11.33 14.30
CA VAL A 252 -15.82 -10.31 15.29
C VAL A 252 -14.71 -10.13 16.34
N ALA A 253 -14.23 -11.22 16.94
CA ALA A 253 -13.18 -11.17 17.94
C ALA A 253 -11.86 -10.57 17.41
N HIS A 254 -11.54 -10.82 16.14
CA HIS A 254 -10.37 -10.25 15.48
C HIS A 254 -10.52 -8.74 15.22
N LEU A 255 -11.71 -8.29 14.84
CA LEU A 255 -11.96 -6.89 14.48
C LEU A 255 -12.28 -6.00 15.71
N GLU A 256 -12.83 -6.57 16.79
CA GLU A 256 -13.23 -5.81 17.98
C GLU A 256 -12.10 -4.93 18.56
N PRO A 257 -10.87 -5.43 18.82
CA PRO A 257 -9.79 -4.59 19.34
C PRO A 257 -9.39 -3.48 18.36
N ILE A 258 -9.48 -3.74 17.05
CA ILE A 258 -9.23 -2.76 15.99
C ILE A 258 -10.29 -1.66 16.03
N GLN A 259 -11.58 -2.04 16.13
CA GLN A 259 -12.71 -1.12 16.19
C GLN A 259 -12.69 -0.27 17.46
N LYS A 260 -12.33 -0.86 18.59
CA LYS A 260 -12.15 -0.15 19.87
C LYS A 260 -11.06 0.90 19.75
N LYS A 261 -9.90 0.51 19.22
CA LYS A 261 -8.79 1.45 19.01
C LYS A 261 -9.13 2.56 18.02
N TYR A 262 -9.89 2.24 16.97
CA TYR A 262 -10.41 3.24 16.05
C TYR A 262 -11.30 4.27 16.75
N ALA A 263 -12.23 3.83 17.60
CA ALA A 263 -13.13 4.72 18.33
C ALA A 263 -12.37 5.64 19.30
N GLU A 264 -11.34 5.12 19.99
CA GLU A 264 -10.47 5.90 20.87
C GLU A 264 -9.72 7.02 20.13
N ILE A 265 -9.17 6.69 18.94
CA ILE A 265 -8.31 7.61 18.18
C ILE A 265 -9.14 8.60 17.35
N ARG A 266 -10.30 8.19 16.84
CA ARG A 266 -11.13 9.00 15.93
C ARG A 266 -11.53 10.35 16.54
N ASP A 267 -11.80 10.37 17.83
CA ASP A 267 -12.32 11.54 18.53
C ASP A 267 -11.19 12.40 19.12
N ASP A 268 -9.92 11.99 18.97
CA ASP A 268 -8.72 12.73 19.40
C ASP A 268 -8.00 13.36 18.18
N GLU A 269 -8.56 14.46 17.66
CA GLU A 269 -7.99 15.17 16.50
C GLU A 269 -6.60 15.74 16.82
N GLU A 270 -6.36 16.23 18.05
CA GLU A 270 -5.09 16.79 18.44
C GLU A 270 -3.97 15.74 18.40
N TYR A 271 -4.23 14.55 18.92
CA TYR A 271 -3.32 13.42 18.84
C TYR A 271 -3.01 13.04 17.37
N LEU A 272 -4.05 12.93 16.54
CA LEU A 272 -3.87 12.58 15.11
C LEU A 272 -3.04 13.61 14.37
N MET A 273 -3.33 14.89 14.56
CA MET A 273 -2.56 15.97 13.93
C MET A 273 -1.12 16.03 14.47
N GLY A 274 -0.91 15.69 15.74
CA GLY A 274 0.41 15.50 16.34
C GLY A 274 1.21 14.41 15.63
N VAL A 275 0.64 13.20 15.49
CA VAL A 275 1.27 12.06 14.80
C VAL A 275 1.65 12.43 13.36
N LEU A 276 0.75 13.09 12.62
CA LEU A 276 1.02 13.48 11.22
C LEU A 276 2.11 14.55 11.11
N ARG A 277 2.17 15.50 12.03
CA ARG A 277 3.21 16.53 12.09
C ARG A 277 4.56 15.92 12.40
N ASP A 278 4.65 15.14 13.47
CA ASP A 278 5.90 14.48 13.89
C ASP A 278 6.41 13.53 12.82
N GLY A 279 5.48 12.82 12.15
CA GLY A 279 5.78 11.97 11.00
C GLY A 279 6.33 12.78 9.82
N ALA A 280 5.72 13.92 9.50
CA ALA A 280 6.17 14.81 8.41
C ALA A 280 7.53 15.43 8.73
N ASP A 281 7.80 15.86 9.96
CA ASP A 281 9.08 16.43 10.37
C ASP A 281 10.20 15.40 10.27
N ALA A 282 9.97 14.17 10.75
CA ALA A 282 10.92 13.08 10.62
C ALA A 282 11.18 12.72 9.14
N ALA A 283 10.11 12.65 8.33
CA ALA A 283 10.21 12.39 6.90
C ALA A 283 10.95 13.49 6.15
N ASN A 284 10.66 14.77 6.44
CA ASN A 284 11.36 15.92 5.86
C ASN A 284 12.88 15.89 6.16
N GLY A 285 13.27 15.50 7.36
CA GLY A 285 14.69 15.38 7.74
C GLY A 285 15.46 14.43 6.83
N VAL A 286 14.90 13.24 6.58
CA VAL A 286 15.51 12.23 5.69
C VAL A 286 15.43 12.67 4.23
N ALA A 287 14.24 13.08 3.79
CA ALA A 287 13.98 13.44 2.40
C ALA A 287 14.84 14.61 1.92
N SER A 288 14.98 15.65 2.75
CA SER A 288 15.80 16.83 2.44
C SER A 288 17.26 16.48 2.21
N TYR A 289 17.83 15.57 3.03
CA TYR A 289 19.20 15.11 2.85
C TYR A 289 19.40 14.38 1.52
N THR A 290 18.51 13.45 1.19
CA THR A 290 18.56 12.70 -0.07
C THR A 290 18.36 13.60 -1.27
N LEU A 291 17.41 14.53 -1.20
CA LEU A 291 17.17 15.52 -2.26
C LEU A 291 18.40 16.41 -2.49
N GLN A 292 19.04 16.87 -1.42
CA GLN A 292 20.29 17.64 -1.50
C GLN A 292 21.39 16.82 -2.19
N ALA A 293 21.53 15.55 -1.84
CA ALA A 293 22.50 14.68 -2.48
C ALA A 293 22.24 14.52 -3.97
N ALA A 294 20.97 14.40 -4.38
CA ALA A 294 20.57 14.36 -5.79
C ALA A 294 20.91 15.66 -6.53
N ARG A 295 20.57 16.82 -5.96
CA ARG A 295 20.92 18.13 -6.52
C ARG A 295 22.44 18.30 -6.71
N VAL A 296 23.24 17.92 -5.70
CA VAL A 296 24.71 17.97 -5.77
C VAL A 296 25.24 17.03 -6.85
N ALA A 297 24.68 15.81 -6.97
CA ALA A 297 25.06 14.86 -8.02
C ALA A 297 24.80 15.43 -9.41
N MET A 298 23.66 16.08 -9.63
CA MET A 298 23.29 16.72 -10.91
C MET A 298 24.06 18.04 -11.17
N GLY A 299 24.70 18.63 -10.15
CA GLY A 299 25.51 19.85 -10.28
C GLY A 299 24.72 21.15 -10.05
N PHE A 300 23.60 21.10 -9.33
CA PHE A 300 22.87 22.30 -8.93
C PHE A 300 23.70 23.16 -7.99
N VAL A 301 23.58 24.48 -8.14
CA VAL A 301 24.23 25.46 -7.28
C VAL A 301 23.47 25.49 -5.95
N PRO A 302 24.13 25.32 -4.79
CA PRO A 302 23.48 25.45 -3.50
C PRO A 302 22.98 26.90 -3.31
N PRO A 303 21.90 27.12 -2.52
CA PRO A 303 21.45 28.46 -2.19
C PRO A 303 22.60 29.21 -1.49
N PRO A 304 22.72 30.55 -1.65
CA PRO A 304 23.68 31.36 -0.94
C PRO A 304 23.43 31.23 0.58
N LYS A 305 24.52 31.22 1.35
CA LYS A 305 24.46 31.19 2.81
C LYS A 305 23.94 32.50 3.37
#